data_23f6370769072d025ca7cbb874869745
#
_entry.id   23f6370769072d025ca7cbb874869745
#
_cell.length_a   1.000
_cell.length_b   1.000
_cell.length_c   1.000
_cell.angle_alpha   90.00
_cell.angle_beta   90.00
_cell.angle_gamma   90.00
#
_symmetry.space_group_name_H-M   'P 1'
#
loop_
_entity.id
_entity.type
_entity.pdbx_description
1 polymer ?
#
loop_
_entity_poly.entity_id
_entity_poly.type
_entity_poly.pdbx_seq_one_letter_code
_entity_poly.pdbx_strand_id
1 'polypeptide(L)'
;MVSSKASARCGLVLLSLWLCIQSVPISVDKSKEKRDADELEPPQSAETGLHYDRYLREVIEYLEKDPHFKEKLKNANMDDIKQGKLSRELYFVHHNFRTKLDELKREEMNRLRMLIKAKHDVQGENGRTLNHQALLKQFEHLNHMNPDTFEVDDLDRLIKSATKDLENFDKDRHDDFKRYEMMKEHDKREHLKNLSEEDRKKEEQHYEEMRKKHADHPKVNHPGSEDQLKEVWQEGDGLDPQDFEPKTFFKLHDSNGDGFLDETELEALFTKELEKVYNSENEEDDMVQMEEERLRMREHVMNEVDTDKDRLVSMSEFMAATQKEEFHEKEEWETLDNNPSYTEEELREYEQQLTNEKNDINKKSAELQTQREELERKQEELNAQKLGLQQAVEEMDRIKAQSTNAEVKREGDAAPVIPGNNQPLPPGHQQQDVPVPGHS
;
A
#
# COMPACT_ATOMS: atom_id res chain seq x y z
N MET A 1 -0.99 -3.33 48.67
CA MET A 1 -0.50 -3.87 47.41
C MET A 1 -1.70 -4.19 46.53
N VAL A 2 -2.38 -3.16 46.06
CA VAL A 2 -3.47 -3.26 45.08
C VAL A 2 -3.34 -2.00 44.24
N SER A 3 -2.45 -1.95 43.27
CA SER A 3 -2.32 -0.75 42.39
C SER A 3 -1.50 -0.99 41.12
N SER A 4 -1.38 -2.24 40.66
CA SER A 4 -0.63 -2.51 39.42
C SER A 4 -1.51 -3.03 38.28
N LYS A 5 -2.73 -3.48 38.55
CA LYS A 5 -3.56 -4.15 37.56
C LYS A 5 -4.50 -3.26 36.75
N ALA A 6 -4.58 -1.98 37.08
CA ALA A 6 -5.48 -1.06 36.42
C ALA A 6 -4.79 -0.18 35.37
N SER A 7 -3.46 -0.21 35.30
CA SER A 7 -2.68 0.54 34.32
C SER A 7 -2.59 -0.13 32.94
N ALA A 8 -2.93 -1.42 32.87
CA ALA A 8 -2.86 -2.22 31.66
C ALA A 8 -4.00 -1.93 30.66
N ARG A 9 -5.21 -1.63 31.18
CA ARG A 9 -6.40 -1.50 30.33
C ARG A 9 -6.42 -0.36 29.33
N CYS A 10 -5.57 0.59 29.48
CA CYS A 10 -5.60 1.83 28.68
C CYS A 10 -4.55 1.96 27.61
N GLY A 11 -3.39 1.37 27.84
CA GLY A 11 -2.42 1.19 26.78
C GLY A 11 -2.96 0.31 25.67
N LEU A 12 -3.96 -0.48 25.97
CA LEU A 12 -4.46 -1.58 25.16
C LEU A 12 -5.52 -1.19 24.14
N VAL A 13 -6.30 -0.16 24.39
CA VAL A 13 -7.26 0.31 23.36
C VAL A 13 -6.54 1.06 22.25
N LEU A 14 -5.47 1.74 22.55
CA LEU A 14 -4.56 2.30 21.56
C LEU A 14 -3.47 1.29 21.14
N LEU A 15 -3.19 0.26 21.96
CA LEU A 15 -2.37 -0.89 21.59
C LEU A 15 -3.17 -1.93 20.79
N SER A 16 -4.49 -1.98 20.83
CA SER A 16 -5.28 -2.73 19.86
C SER A 16 -5.25 -2.07 18.49
N LEU A 17 -5.22 -0.76 18.44
CA LEU A 17 -4.74 -0.02 17.27
C LEU A 17 -3.25 -0.28 16.98
N TRP A 18 -2.50 -0.82 17.91
CA TRP A 18 -1.04 -1.04 17.85
C TRP A 18 -0.64 -2.49 17.60
N LEU A 19 -1.47 -3.45 17.98
CA LEU A 19 -1.19 -4.89 17.92
C LEU A 19 -1.99 -5.64 16.81
N CYS A 20 -2.88 -4.97 16.09
CA CYS A 20 -3.51 -5.53 14.87
C CYS A 20 -2.52 -5.88 13.75
N ILE A 21 -1.23 -6.19 14.07
CA ILE A 21 -0.24 -5.82 13.11
C ILE A 21 0.92 -6.78 13.01
N GLN A 22 0.80 -7.97 13.46
CA GLN A 22 1.79 -9.00 13.12
C GLN A 22 1.23 -10.07 12.21
N SER A 23 0.30 -9.72 11.32
CA SER A 23 0.08 -10.59 10.19
C SER A 23 1.31 -10.54 9.29
N VAL A 24 1.91 -11.68 9.05
CA VAL A 24 2.99 -11.85 8.07
C VAL A 24 2.54 -11.18 6.77
N PRO A 25 3.29 -10.23 6.21
CA PRO A 25 2.88 -9.62 4.97
C PRO A 25 2.80 -10.72 3.93
N ILE A 26 1.64 -10.88 3.31
CA ILE A 26 1.52 -11.66 2.09
C ILE A 26 2.44 -10.98 1.08
N SER A 27 3.65 -11.48 0.95
CA SER A 27 4.49 -11.10 -0.16
C SER A 27 3.95 -11.83 -1.39
N VAL A 28 2.82 -11.36 -1.90
CA VAL A 28 2.49 -11.60 -3.30
C VAL A 28 3.72 -11.14 -4.08
N ASP A 29 4.35 -12.05 -4.78
CA ASP A 29 5.54 -11.76 -5.57
C ASP A 29 5.17 -10.70 -6.63
N LYS A 30 5.29 -9.44 -6.25
CA LYS A 30 5.08 -8.25 -7.09
C LYS A 30 6.16 -8.12 -8.19
N SER A 31 6.99 -9.17 -8.36
CA SER A 31 8.14 -9.14 -9.27
C SER A 31 7.78 -9.28 -10.75
N LYS A 32 6.52 -9.52 -11.12
CA LYS A 32 6.10 -9.68 -12.53
C LYS A 32 5.18 -8.62 -13.09
N GLU A 33 4.49 -7.84 -12.30
CA GLU A 33 3.87 -6.63 -12.79
C GLU A 33 4.88 -5.48 -12.72
N LYS A 34 5.41 -5.08 -13.87
CA LYS A 34 5.87 -3.71 -14.06
C LYS A 34 4.64 -2.81 -13.87
N ARG A 35 4.29 -2.53 -12.62
CA ARG A 35 3.47 -1.38 -12.31
C ARG A 35 4.24 -0.20 -12.88
N ASP A 36 3.58 0.54 -13.74
CA ASP A 36 4.12 1.78 -14.26
C ASP A 36 4.63 2.58 -13.05
N ALA A 37 5.81 3.18 -13.18
CA ALA A 37 6.50 3.93 -12.13
C ALA A 37 5.72 5.17 -11.64
N ASP A 38 4.43 5.23 -11.91
CA ASP A 38 3.54 6.36 -11.68
C ASP A 38 2.87 6.38 -10.29
N GLU A 39 2.89 5.29 -9.54
CA GLU A 39 2.42 5.28 -8.15
C GLU A 39 3.57 4.97 -7.20
N LEU A 40 4.43 5.95 -6.98
CA LEU A 40 5.28 6.02 -5.80
C LEU A 40 4.36 6.29 -4.60
N GLU A 41 3.67 5.26 -4.16
CA GLU A 41 3.00 5.29 -2.87
C GLU A 41 4.04 5.39 -1.76
N PRO A 42 3.77 6.17 -0.71
CA PRO A 42 4.66 6.18 0.46
C PRO A 42 4.77 4.75 1.01
N PRO A 43 5.96 4.35 1.52
CA PRO A 43 6.13 3.02 2.09
C PRO A 43 5.10 2.80 3.20
N GLN A 44 4.30 1.77 3.06
CA GLN A 44 3.33 1.34 4.06
C GLN A 44 4.03 0.53 5.14
N SER A 45 3.53 0.61 6.37
CA SER A 45 3.96 -0.29 7.44
C SER A 45 3.58 -1.72 7.07
N ALA A 46 4.48 -2.67 7.23
CA ALA A 46 4.18 -4.08 7.02
C ALA A 46 3.14 -4.60 8.04
N GLU A 47 3.03 -3.89 9.13
CA GLU A 47 2.16 -4.23 10.25
C GLU A 47 0.74 -3.65 10.13
N THR A 48 0.53 -2.35 9.89
CA THR A 48 -0.79 -1.68 9.82
C THR A 48 -1.27 -1.38 8.41
N GLY A 49 -0.43 -1.56 7.41
CA GLY A 49 -0.69 -1.00 6.08
C GLY A 49 -0.71 0.54 6.04
N LEU A 50 -0.60 1.20 7.20
CA LEU A 50 -0.67 2.65 7.29
C LEU A 50 0.68 3.29 6.93
N HIS A 51 0.69 4.19 5.97
CA HIS A 51 1.89 4.93 5.60
C HIS A 51 2.32 5.99 6.64
N TYR A 52 1.46 6.30 7.61
CA TYR A 52 1.72 7.21 8.74
C TYR A 52 1.78 6.50 10.10
N ASP A 53 1.91 5.18 10.11
CA ASP A 53 1.95 4.34 11.32
C ASP A 53 2.97 4.83 12.35
N ARG A 54 4.20 5.16 11.92
CA ARG A 54 5.21 5.71 12.82
C ARG A 54 4.74 6.97 13.52
N TYR A 55 4.15 7.91 12.77
CA TYR A 55 3.62 9.14 13.33
C TYR A 55 2.49 8.88 14.31
N LEU A 56 1.57 7.98 13.97
CA LEU A 56 0.47 7.55 14.84
C LEU A 56 0.99 6.99 16.16
N ARG A 57 1.94 6.04 16.11
CA ARG A 57 2.55 5.42 17.30
C ARG A 57 3.26 6.44 18.19
N GLU A 58 4.06 7.31 17.61
CA GLU A 58 4.78 8.33 18.37
C GLU A 58 3.81 9.31 19.06
N VAL A 59 2.75 9.75 18.39
CA VAL A 59 1.70 10.59 18.98
C VAL A 59 1.02 9.89 20.16
N ILE A 60 0.62 8.64 20.00
CA ILE A 60 -0.01 7.83 21.05
C ILE A 60 0.92 7.68 22.24
N GLU A 61 2.18 7.30 22.03
CA GLU A 61 3.18 7.10 23.08
C GLU A 61 3.37 8.37 23.94
N TYR A 62 3.39 9.55 23.30
CA TYR A 62 3.54 10.80 24.05
C TYR A 62 2.26 11.22 24.78
N LEU A 63 1.08 10.95 24.24
CA LEU A 63 -0.20 11.19 24.89
C LEU A 63 -0.39 10.28 26.12
N GLU A 64 0.06 9.02 26.04
CA GLU A 64 0.01 8.09 27.18
C GLU A 64 0.96 8.43 28.33
N LYS A 65 2.02 9.21 28.06
CA LYS A 65 2.91 9.72 29.11
C LYS A 65 2.27 10.82 29.95
N ASP A 66 1.23 11.50 29.43
CA ASP A 66 0.49 12.49 30.18
C ASP A 66 -0.53 11.79 31.12
N PRO A 67 -0.45 12.04 32.45
CA PRO A 67 -1.30 11.34 33.42
C PRO A 67 -2.80 11.62 33.25
N HIS A 68 -3.16 12.84 32.85
CA HIS A 68 -4.55 13.22 32.62
C HIS A 68 -5.12 12.51 31.39
N PHE A 69 -4.41 12.58 30.28
CA PHE A 69 -4.83 11.94 29.05
C PHE A 69 -4.94 10.42 29.23
N LYS A 70 -3.97 9.82 29.87
CA LYS A 70 -3.96 8.39 30.21
C LYS A 70 -5.17 7.96 31.04
N GLU A 71 -5.57 8.77 32.04
CA GLU A 71 -6.77 8.48 32.85
C GLU A 71 -8.04 8.57 32.02
N LYS A 72 -8.14 9.57 31.13
CA LYS A 72 -9.29 9.75 30.25
C LYS A 72 -9.39 8.64 29.21
N LEU A 73 -8.30 8.30 28.59
CA LEU A 73 -8.22 7.18 27.67
C LEU A 73 -8.70 5.88 28.32
N LYS A 74 -8.31 5.66 29.57
CA LYS A 74 -8.70 4.50 30.37
C LYS A 74 -10.21 4.37 30.63
N ASN A 75 -10.90 5.48 30.72
CA ASN A 75 -12.31 5.53 31.04
C ASN A 75 -13.18 5.79 29.78
N ALA A 76 -12.57 5.96 28.63
CA ALA A 76 -13.28 6.15 27.36
C ALA A 76 -13.74 4.79 26.82
N ASN A 77 -14.94 4.75 26.28
CA ASN A 77 -15.38 3.59 25.50
C ASN A 77 -14.95 3.74 24.04
N MET A 78 -14.92 2.63 23.29
CA MET A 78 -14.43 2.61 21.91
C MET A 78 -15.22 3.55 20.99
N ASP A 79 -16.52 3.65 21.15
CA ASP A 79 -17.35 4.54 20.35
C ASP A 79 -17.00 6.02 20.54
N ASP A 80 -16.63 6.41 21.75
CA ASP A 80 -16.20 7.79 22.04
C ASP A 80 -14.83 8.10 21.43
N ILE A 81 -13.94 7.09 21.38
CA ILE A 81 -12.64 7.19 20.70
C ILE A 81 -12.85 7.31 19.20
N LYS A 82 -13.60 6.40 18.57
CA LYS A 82 -13.92 6.42 17.13
C LYS A 82 -14.58 7.72 16.69
N GLN A 83 -15.41 8.32 17.53
CA GLN A 83 -16.03 9.62 17.26
C GLN A 83 -15.09 10.81 17.47
N GLY A 84 -13.87 10.59 17.92
CA GLY A 84 -12.88 11.65 18.17
C GLY A 84 -13.18 12.50 19.40
N LYS A 85 -14.08 12.07 20.31
CA LYS A 85 -14.42 12.85 21.51
C LYS A 85 -13.23 13.04 22.44
N LEU A 86 -12.30 12.09 22.43
CA LEU A 86 -11.07 12.12 23.23
C LEU A 86 -10.14 13.26 22.82
N SER A 87 -10.22 13.76 21.59
CA SER A 87 -9.38 14.85 21.09
C SER A 87 -9.48 16.11 21.94
N ARG A 88 -10.64 16.39 22.54
CA ARG A 88 -10.87 17.57 23.38
C ARG A 88 -10.06 17.54 24.67
N GLU A 89 -9.69 16.37 25.17
CA GLU A 89 -8.85 16.22 26.37
C GLU A 89 -7.42 16.74 26.14
N LEU A 90 -7.02 16.96 24.89
CA LEU A 90 -5.75 17.60 24.52
C LEU A 90 -5.56 18.99 25.17
N TYR A 91 -6.64 19.72 25.45
CA TYR A 91 -6.56 21.01 26.13
C TYR A 91 -5.94 20.92 27.53
N PHE A 92 -6.09 19.79 28.19
CA PHE A 92 -5.62 19.54 29.56
C PHE A 92 -4.25 18.86 29.62
N VAL A 93 -3.70 18.47 28.48
CA VAL A 93 -2.36 17.87 28.38
C VAL A 93 -1.29 18.88 28.70
N HIS A 94 -0.28 18.48 29.49
CA HIS A 94 0.81 19.33 29.90
C HIS A 94 1.61 19.91 28.73
N HIS A 95 2.04 21.14 28.84
CA HIS A 95 2.75 21.90 27.80
C HIS A 95 3.96 21.17 27.20
N ASN A 96 4.72 20.47 28.03
CA ASN A 96 5.89 19.71 27.54
C ASN A 96 5.54 18.64 26.51
N PHE A 97 4.43 17.92 26.73
CA PHE A 97 3.95 16.91 25.77
C PHE A 97 3.39 17.57 24.52
N ARG A 98 2.67 18.68 24.66
CA ARG A 98 2.15 19.45 23.53
C ARG A 98 3.27 19.96 22.62
N THR A 99 4.35 20.48 23.20
CA THR A 99 5.54 20.91 22.43
C THR A 99 6.14 19.75 21.63
N LYS A 100 6.15 18.55 22.20
CA LYS A 100 6.64 17.36 21.47
C LYS A 100 5.68 16.93 20.35
N LEU A 101 4.38 17.01 20.57
CA LEU A 101 3.38 16.76 19.52
C LEU A 101 3.51 17.77 18.37
N ASP A 102 3.79 19.04 18.67
CA ASP A 102 4.09 20.06 17.65
C ASP A 102 5.32 19.68 16.81
N GLU A 103 6.35 19.14 17.46
CA GLU A 103 7.56 18.68 16.77
C GLU A 103 7.28 17.48 15.84
N LEU A 104 6.57 16.46 16.34
CA LEU A 104 6.17 15.28 15.56
C LEU A 104 5.35 15.68 14.33
N LYS A 105 4.39 16.58 14.49
CA LYS A 105 3.59 17.08 13.37
C LYS A 105 4.46 17.78 12.32
N ARG A 106 5.41 18.63 12.75
CA ARG A 106 6.32 19.29 11.82
C ARG A 106 7.22 18.31 11.08
N GLU A 107 7.69 17.26 11.74
CA GLU A 107 8.46 16.19 11.10
C GLU A 107 7.63 15.48 10.03
N GLU A 108 6.39 15.12 10.33
CA GLU A 108 5.49 14.46 9.37
C GLU A 108 5.12 15.40 8.21
N MET A 109 4.85 16.67 8.47
CA MET A 109 4.65 17.68 7.43
C MET A 109 5.87 17.86 6.52
N ASN A 110 7.07 17.78 7.07
CA ASN A 110 8.31 17.82 6.28
C ASN A 110 8.47 16.55 5.43
N ARG A 111 8.14 15.39 5.98
CA ARG A 111 8.11 14.12 5.22
C ARG A 111 7.17 14.23 4.01
N LEU A 112 5.97 14.76 4.21
CA LEU A 112 5.03 15.01 3.11
C LEU A 112 5.61 15.95 2.06
N ARG A 113 6.20 17.08 2.46
CA ARG A 113 6.82 18.03 1.53
C ARG A 113 7.94 17.39 0.72
N MET A 114 8.75 16.51 1.33
CA MET A 114 9.80 15.79 0.64
C MET A 114 9.24 14.78 -0.37
N LEU A 115 8.16 14.08 -0.03
CA LEU A 115 7.47 13.17 -0.95
C LEU A 115 6.87 13.90 -2.14
N ILE A 116 6.21 15.04 -1.92
CA ILE A 116 5.68 15.90 -2.98
C ILE A 116 6.80 16.33 -3.92
N LYS A 117 7.93 16.78 -3.35
CA LYS A 117 9.10 17.19 -4.13
C LYS A 117 9.67 16.04 -4.93
N ALA A 118 9.86 14.86 -4.31
CA ALA A 118 10.38 13.69 -5.00
C ALA A 118 9.48 13.24 -6.15
N LYS A 119 8.16 13.20 -5.93
CA LYS A 119 7.18 12.92 -7.01
C LYS A 119 7.24 13.96 -8.12
N HIS A 120 7.37 15.23 -7.77
CA HIS A 120 7.51 16.31 -8.75
C HIS A 120 8.80 16.17 -9.60
N ASP A 121 9.92 15.85 -8.94
CA ASP A 121 11.22 15.69 -9.64
C ASP A 121 11.18 14.50 -10.61
N VAL A 122 10.60 13.38 -10.21
CA VAL A 122 10.45 12.18 -11.07
C VAL A 122 9.47 12.42 -12.22
N GLN A 123 8.35 13.11 -11.98
CA GLN A 123 7.34 13.35 -13.01
C GLN A 123 7.70 14.52 -13.93
N GLY A 124 8.44 15.51 -13.42
CA GLY A 124 8.91 16.65 -14.23
C GLY A 124 9.78 16.23 -15.41
N GLU A 125 10.53 15.16 -15.28
CA GLU A 125 11.31 14.56 -16.38
C GLU A 125 10.42 13.88 -17.44
N ASN A 126 9.22 13.43 -17.07
CA ASN A 126 8.29 12.70 -17.94
C ASN A 126 7.15 13.56 -18.52
N GLY A 127 7.09 14.85 -18.19
CA GLY A 127 6.09 15.80 -18.74
C GLY A 127 4.63 15.56 -18.25
N ARG A 128 4.45 14.79 -17.19
CA ARG A 128 3.12 14.55 -16.59
C ARG A 128 2.84 15.56 -15.47
N THR A 129 1.61 16.06 -15.41
CA THR A 129 1.18 16.98 -14.35
C THR A 129 0.84 16.22 -13.07
N LEU A 130 1.49 16.60 -11.96
CA LEU A 130 1.24 16.03 -10.65
C LEU A 130 -0.19 16.30 -10.20
N ASN A 131 -0.94 15.27 -9.82
CA ASN A 131 -2.23 15.46 -9.18
C ASN A 131 -2.05 15.76 -7.69
N HIS A 132 -1.81 17.05 -7.37
CA HIS A 132 -1.64 17.51 -5.99
C HIS A 132 -2.83 17.15 -5.09
N GLN A 133 -4.04 17.12 -5.63
CA GLN A 133 -5.23 16.85 -4.86
C GLN A 133 -5.31 15.38 -4.43
N ALA A 134 -4.93 14.45 -5.31
CA ALA A 134 -4.84 13.04 -4.97
C ALA A 134 -3.76 12.79 -3.90
N LEU A 135 -2.61 13.46 -4.01
CA LEU A 135 -1.54 13.33 -3.02
C LEU A 135 -1.93 13.90 -1.66
N LEU A 136 -2.59 15.06 -1.61
CA LEU A 136 -3.09 15.63 -0.35
C LEU A 136 -4.15 14.75 0.30
N LYS A 137 -4.93 14.02 -0.49
CA LYS A 137 -5.90 13.06 0.02
C LYS A 137 -5.25 11.89 0.77
N GLN A 138 -4.08 11.43 0.34
CA GLN A 138 -3.30 10.42 1.08
C GLN A 138 -2.82 10.89 2.45
N PHE A 139 -2.85 12.20 2.72
CA PHE A 139 -2.42 12.82 3.98
C PHE A 139 -3.56 13.54 4.70
N GLU A 140 -4.78 13.00 4.61
CA GLU A 140 -5.98 13.55 5.29
C GLU A 140 -5.85 13.54 6.82
N HIS A 141 -5.01 12.67 7.38
CA HIS A 141 -4.69 12.62 8.80
C HIS A 141 -3.98 13.87 9.33
N LEU A 142 -3.48 14.75 8.44
CA LEU A 142 -2.80 16.00 8.80
C LEU A 142 -3.68 17.23 8.47
N ASN A 143 -3.68 18.21 9.38
CA ASN A 143 -4.24 19.51 9.08
C ASN A 143 -3.19 20.39 8.36
N HIS A 144 -3.34 20.52 7.05
CA HIS A 144 -2.41 21.28 6.19
C HIS A 144 -2.51 22.81 6.40
N MET A 145 -3.59 23.30 6.98
CA MET A 145 -3.81 24.74 7.21
C MET A 145 -2.96 25.28 8.37
N ASN A 146 -2.62 24.43 9.31
CA ASN A 146 -1.75 24.76 10.45
C ASN A 146 -0.61 23.75 10.54
N PRO A 147 0.54 23.97 9.86
CA PRO A 147 1.62 22.99 9.80
C PRO A 147 2.51 22.94 11.04
N ASP A 148 2.43 23.92 11.94
CA ASP A 148 3.43 24.11 12.97
C ASP A 148 2.99 23.69 14.37
N THR A 149 1.68 23.68 14.64
CA THR A 149 1.12 23.33 15.94
C THR A 149 0.16 22.18 15.87
N PHE A 150 0.24 21.28 16.86
CA PHE A 150 -0.67 20.15 17.02
C PHE A 150 -1.88 20.56 17.86
N GLU A 151 -3.04 20.59 17.26
CA GLU A 151 -4.29 21.03 17.87
C GLU A 151 -5.30 19.90 18.02
N VAL A 152 -6.41 20.20 18.68
CA VAL A 152 -7.53 19.23 18.87
C VAL A 152 -8.02 18.66 17.55
N ASP A 153 -8.10 19.51 16.52
CA ASP A 153 -8.51 19.08 15.18
C ASP A 153 -7.53 18.08 14.53
N ASP A 154 -6.24 18.17 14.86
CA ASP A 154 -5.24 17.22 14.37
C ASP A 154 -5.42 15.85 15.00
N LEU A 155 -5.61 15.81 16.32
CA LEU A 155 -5.88 14.55 17.01
C LEU A 155 -7.21 13.93 16.58
N ASP A 156 -8.25 14.74 16.40
CA ASP A 156 -9.55 14.26 15.89
C ASP A 156 -9.42 13.66 14.49
N ARG A 157 -8.71 14.33 13.58
CA ARG A 157 -8.44 13.83 12.22
C ARG A 157 -7.62 12.54 12.25
N LEU A 158 -6.55 12.53 13.05
CA LEU A 158 -5.66 11.38 13.15
C LEU A 158 -6.42 10.15 13.66
N ILE A 159 -7.23 10.29 14.71
CA ILE A 159 -8.05 9.20 15.24
C ILE A 159 -9.04 8.71 14.17
N LYS A 160 -9.80 9.60 13.55
CA LYS A 160 -10.81 9.23 12.54
C LYS A 160 -10.20 8.60 11.30
N SER A 161 -9.08 9.14 10.81
CA SER A 161 -8.37 8.55 9.68
C SER A 161 -7.84 7.16 10.03
N ALA A 162 -7.16 7.02 11.17
CA ALA A 162 -6.61 5.73 11.58
C ALA A 162 -7.70 4.67 11.79
N THR A 163 -8.80 5.03 12.46
CA THR A 163 -9.94 4.10 12.64
C THR A 163 -10.52 3.66 11.31
N LYS A 164 -10.77 4.61 10.41
CA LYS A 164 -11.32 4.31 9.09
C LYS A 164 -10.38 3.46 8.23
N ASP A 165 -9.08 3.79 8.24
CA ASP A 165 -8.09 3.11 7.42
C ASP A 165 -7.86 1.68 7.94
N LEU A 166 -7.91 1.46 9.26
CA LEU A 166 -7.84 0.12 9.86
C LEU A 166 -9.13 -0.70 9.61
N GLU A 167 -10.31 -0.08 9.69
CA GLU A 167 -11.57 -0.75 9.35
C GLU A 167 -11.64 -1.15 7.86
N ASN A 168 -11.03 -0.36 6.99
CA ASN A 168 -10.95 -0.68 5.56
C ASN A 168 -9.87 -1.73 5.25
N PHE A 169 -8.85 -1.84 6.08
CA PHE A 169 -7.70 -2.71 5.83
C PHE A 169 -8.10 -4.19 5.65
N ASP A 170 -8.92 -4.70 6.56
CA ASP A 170 -9.40 -6.09 6.47
C ASP A 170 -10.28 -6.27 5.21
N LYS A 171 -11.15 -5.29 4.92
CA LYS A 171 -11.96 -5.32 3.71
C LYS A 171 -11.11 -5.28 2.43
N ASP A 172 -10.10 -4.42 2.39
CA ASP A 172 -9.19 -4.32 1.24
C ASP A 172 -8.42 -5.63 1.05
N ARG A 173 -8.05 -6.34 2.13
CA ARG A 173 -7.44 -7.67 2.07
C ARG A 173 -8.37 -8.71 1.47
N HIS A 174 -9.64 -8.73 1.88
CA HIS A 174 -10.65 -9.63 1.28
C HIS A 174 -10.89 -9.32 -0.19
N ASP A 175 -10.97 -8.04 -0.56
CA ASP A 175 -11.14 -7.61 -1.94
C ASP A 175 -9.91 -7.96 -2.81
N ASP A 176 -8.70 -7.86 -2.26
CA ASP A 176 -7.46 -8.27 -2.92
C ASP A 176 -7.37 -9.79 -3.08
N PHE A 177 -7.75 -10.54 -2.05
CA PHE A 177 -7.83 -12.00 -2.13
C PHE A 177 -8.87 -12.46 -3.16
N LYS A 178 -10.05 -11.87 -3.14
CA LYS A 178 -11.09 -12.15 -4.13
C LYS A 178 -10.60 -11.90 -5.56
N ARG A 179 -9.88 -10.81 -5.77
CA ARG A 179 -9.26 -10.50 -7.07
C ARG A 179 -8.19 -11.51 -7.44
N TYR A 180 -7.37 -11.94 -6.48
CA TYR A 180 -6.36 -12.98 -6.67
C TYR A 180 -6.99 -14.30 -7.12
N GLU A 181 -8.04 -14.76 -6.45
CA GLU A 181 -8.75 -16.00 -6.82
C GLU A 181 -9.42 -15.91 -8.21
N MET A 182 -10.05 -14.77 -8.51
CA MET A 182 -10.63 -14.56 -9.85
C MET A 182 -9.56 -14.55 -10.94
N MET A 183 -8.39 -13.97 -10.69
CA MET A 183 -7.27 -13.97 -11.62
C MET A 183 -6.74 -15.39 -11.84
N LYS A 184 -6.55 -16.16 -10.77
CA LYS A 184 -6.11 -17.56 -10.81
C LYS A 184 -7.05 -18.43 -11.62
N GLU A 185 -8.37 -18.29 -11.42
CA GLU A 185 -9.37 -19.03 -12.21
C GLU A 185 -9.43 -18.56 -13.68
N HIS A 186 -9.28 -17.26 -13.93
CA HIS A 186 -9.19 -16.72 -15.29
C HIS A 186 -7.97 -17.28 -16.03
N ASP A 187 -6.79 -17.28 -15.43
CA ASP A 187 -5.56 -17.82 -16.03
C ASP A 187 -5.68 -19.31 -16.32
N LYS A 188 -6.28 -20.07 -15.41
CA LYS A 188 -6.59 -21.48 -15.60
C LYS A 188 -7.54 -21.68 -16.80
N ARG A 189 -8.60 -20.88 -16.91
CA ARG A 189 -9.53 -20.93 -18.04
C ARG A 189 -8.86 -20.55 -19.37
N GLU A 190 -8.00 -19.53 -19.37
CA GLU A 190 -7.21 -19.17 -20.56
C GLU A 190 -6.21 -20.28 -20.93
N HIS A 191 -5.53 -20.86 -19.96
CA HIS A 191 -4.63 -21.98 -20.19
C HIS A 191 -5.35 -23.15 -20.84
N LEU A 192 -6.48 -23.57 -20.30
CA LEU A 192 -7.29 -24.66 -20.84
C LEU A 192 -7.84 -24.38 -22.27
N LYS A 193 -8.14 -23.11 -22.59
CA LYS A 193 -8.57 -22.71 -23.94
C LYS A 193 -7.46 -22.83 -24.98
N ASN A 194 -6.21 -22.67 -24.58
CA ASN A 194 -5.04 -22.67 -25.46
C ASN A 194 -4.47 -24.07 -25.69
N LEU A 195 -4.90 -25.09 -24.94
CA LEU A 195 -4.46 -26.47 -25.07
C LEU A 195 -5.21 -27.22 -26.18
N SER A 196 -4.57 -28.29 -26.70
CA SER A 196 -5.25 -29.27 -27.57
C SER A 196 -6.36 -29.99 -26.79
N GLU A 197 -7.37 -30.56 -27.48
CA GLU A 197 -8.50 -31.20 -26.79
C GLU A 197 -8.08 -32.43 -25.96
N GLU A 198 -7.01 -33.11 -26.37
CA GLU A 198 -6.47 -34.25 -25.62
C GLU A 198 -5.71 -33.80 -24.36
N ASP A 199 -4.91 -32.75 -24.48
CA ASP A 199 -4.13 -32.21 -23.36
C ASP A 199 -5.04 -31.47 -22.39
N ARG A 200 -6.07 -30.77 -22.90
CA ARG A 200 -7.09 -30.14 -22.05
C ARG A 200 -7.78 -31.13 -21.13
N LYS A 201 -8.18 -32.30 -21.66
CA LYS A 201 -8.80 -33.34 -20.83
C LYS A 201 -7.89 -33.91 -19.77
N LYS A 202 -6.59 -34.04 -20.07
CA LYS A 202 -5.60 -34.47 -19.07
C LYS A 202 -5.43 -33.44 -17.98
N GLU A 203 -5.35 -32.18 -18.37
CA GLU A 203 -5.19 -31.06 -17.46
C GLU A 203 -6.44 -30.86 -16.58
N GLU A 204 -7.63 -30.95 -17.14
CA GLU A 204 -8.90 -30.93 -16.40
C GLU A 204 -8.96 -32.08 -15.36
N GLN A 205 -8.52 -33.29 -15.75
CA GLN A 205 -8.44 -34.42 -14.82
C GLN A 205 -7.41 -34.17 -13.71
N HIS A 206 -6.27 -33.60 -14.05
CA HIS A 206 -5.25 -33.24 -13.08
C HIS A 206 -5.78 -32.23 -12.06
N TYR A 207 -6.42 -31.14 -12.50
CA TYR A 207 -7.05 -30.17 -11.60
C TYR A 207 -8.14 -30.80 -10.73
N GLU A 208 -8.91 -31.73 -11.28
CA GLU A 208 -9.95 -32.41 -10.51
C GLU A 208 -9.35 -33.36 -9.46
N GLU A 209 -8.26 -34.04 -9.80
CA GLU A 209 -7.51 -34.90 -8.86
C GLU A 209 -6.87 -34.08 -7.73
N MET A 210 -6.28 -32.94 -8.08
CA MET A 210 -5.71 -32.00 -7.13
C MET A 210 -6.77 -31.46 -6.16
N ARG A 211 -7.90 -31.03 -6.71
CA ARG A 211 -9.03 -30.56 -5.91
C ARG A 211 -9.58 -31.63 -4.96
N LYS A 212 -9.70 -32.88 -5.45
CA LYS A 212 -10.13 -34.00 -4.59
C LYS A 212 -9.11 -34.31 -3.51
N LYS A 213 -7.83 -34.28 -3.83
CA LYS A 213 -6.75 -34.50 -2.87
C LYS A 213 -6.73 -33.42 -1.79
N HIS A 214 -6.93 -32.16 -2.18
CA HIS A 214 -7.02 -31.04 -1.24
C HIS A 214 -8.30 -31.15 -0.39
N ALA A 215 -9.44 -31.50 -0.94
CA ALA A 215 -10.69 -31.70 -0.22
C ALA A 215 -10.70 -32.95 0.71
N ASP A 216 -9.74 -33.87 0.59
CA ASP A 216 -9.57 -35.04 1.48
C ASP A 216 -8.72 -34.72 2.71
N HIS A 217 -8.69 -33.44 3.15
CA HIS A 217 -8.02 -33.01 4.37
C HIS A 217 -8.81 -33.44 5.62
N PRO A 218 -8.15 -33.51 6.79
CA PRO A 218 -8.84 -33.69 8.05
C PRO A 218 -9.86 -32.56 8.30
N LYS A 219 -10.87 -32.86 9.09
CA LYS A 219 -11.88 -31.87 9.44
C LYS A 219 -11.26 -30.69 10.15
N VAL A 220 -11.64 -29.49 9.74
CA VAL A 220 -11.27 -28.24 10.40
C VAL A 220 -12.33 -27.93 11.43
N ASN A 221 -11.92 -27.80 12.68
CA ASN A 221 -12.82 -27.47 13.77
C ASN A 221 -13.30 -26.02 13.66
N HIS A 222 -14.52 -25.78 14.09
CA HIS A 222 -15.08 -24.44 14.12
C HIS A 222 -14.25 -23.52 15.05
N PRO A 223 -13.82 -22.31 14.60
CA PRO A 223 -12.97 -21.43 15.38
C PRO A 223 -13.65 -21.01 16.69
N GLY A 224 -12.92 -21.12 17.79
CA GLY A 224 -13.43 -20.82 19.13
C GLY A 224 -14.30 -21.91 19.76
N SER A 225 -14.49 -23.07 19.11
CA SER A 225 -15.22 -24.21 19.66
C SER A 225 -14.40 -24.99 20.69
N GLU A 226 -15.08 -25.77 21.54
CA GLU A 226 -14.43 -26.61 22.53
C GLU A 226 -13.45 -27.62 21.91
N ASP A 227 -13.84 -28.22 20.79
CA ASP A 227 -13.02 -29.22 20.09
C ASP A 227 -11.73 -28.56 19.53
N GLN A 228 -11.81 -27.35 18.95
CA GLN A 228 -10.66 -26.60 18.47
C GLN A 228 -9.72 -26.21 19.62
N LEU A 229 -10.26 -25.66 20.72
CA LEU A 229 -9.42 -25.24 21.85
C LEU A 229 -8.78 -26.43 22.56
N LYS A 230 -9.47 -27.57 22.66
CA LYS A 230 -8.90 -28.80 23.21
C LYS A 230 -7.80 -29.41 22.33
N GLU A 231 -7.94 -29.27 21.03
CA GLU A 231 -6.92 -29.73 20.10
C GLU A 231 -5.63 -28.90 20.23
N VAL A 232 -5.75 -27.56 20.27
CA VAL A 232 -4.61 -26.67 20.55
C VAL A 232 -3.96 -27.02 21.89
N TRP A 233 -4.76 -27.24 22.93
CA TRP A 233 -4.32 -27.66 24.25
C TRP A 233 -3.52 -28.96 24.22
N GLN A 234 -3.94 -29.94 23.42
CA GLN A 234 -3.27 -31.23 23.29
C GLN A 234 -2.05 -31.17 22.38
N GLU A 235 -2.19 -30.63 21.19
CA GLU A 235 -1.15 -30.67 20.15
C GLU A 235 -0.17 -29.50 20.25
N GLY A 236 -0.64 -28.32 20.58
CA GLY A 236 0.18 -27.13 20.74
C GLY A 236 0.89 -27.08 22.09
N ASP A 237 0.14 -27.30 23.18
CA ASP A 237 0.64 -27.16 24.55
C ASP A 237 1.13 -28.47 25.16
N GLY A 238 0.79 -29.60 24.56
CA GLY A 238 1.19 -30.95 25.05
C GLY A 238 0.48 -31.34 26.33
N LEU A 239 -0.71 -30.83 26.60
CA LEU A 239 -1.50 -31.06 27.83
C LEU A 239 -2.62 -32.07 27.58
N ASP A 240 -3.11 -32.74 28.67
CA ASP A 240 -4.20 -33.70 28.53
C ASP A 240 -5.55 -33.00 28.26
N PRO A 241 -6.27 -33.35 27.18
CA PRO A 241 -7.59 -32.78 26.89
C PRO A 241 -8.64 -32.95 27.96
N GLN A 242 -8.45 -33.94 28.87
CA GLN A 242 -9.36 -34.15 29.99
C GLN A 242 -9.18 -33.10 31.11
N ASP A 243 -8.00 -32.51 31.19
CA ASP A 243 -7.65 -31.42 32.11
C ASP A 243 -7.88 -30.02 31.52
N PHE A 244 -8.59 -29.93 30.39
CA PHE A 244 -8.85 -28.66 29.72
C PHE A 244 -9.66 -27.73 30.63
N GLU A 245 -9.07 -26.57 30.94
CA GLU A 245 -9.73 -25.50 31.70
C GLU A 245 -9.64 -24.18 30.90
N PRO A 246 -10.78 -23.62 30.46
CA PRO A 246 -10.81 -22.42 29.65
C PRO A 246 -10.01 -21.23 30.21
N LYS A 247 -10.06 -21.07 31.54
CA LYS A 247 -9.34 -19.98 32.20
C LYS A 247 -7.82 -20.15 32.15
N THR A 248 -7.34 -21.37 32.24
CA THR A 248 -5.93 -21.72 32.15
C THR A 248 -5.47 -21.59 30.67
N PHE A 249 -6.29 -22.06 29.72
CA PHE A 249 -6.09 -21.90 28.30
C PHE A 249 -5.89 -20.42 27.94
N PHE A 250 -6.81 -19.55 28.33
CA PHE A 250 -6.71 -18.12 28.08
C PHE A 250 -5.38 -17.53 28.57
N LYS A 251 -4.97 -17.87 29.81
CA LYS A 251 -3.73 -17.34 30.38
C LYS A 251 -2.46 -17.87 29.71
N LEU A 252 -2.52 -19.06 29.13
CA LEU A 252 -1.40 -19.66 28.43
C LEU A 252 -1.19 -18.97 27.08
N HIS A 253 -2.29 -18.58 26.42
CA HIS A 253 -2.27 -17.95 25.11
C HIS A 253 -2.24 -16.41 25.14
N ASP A 254 -2.48 -15.79 26.30
CA ASP A 254 -2.15 -14.39 26.58
C ASP A 254 -0.63 -14.26 26.71
N SER A 255 0.06 -14.25 25.57
CA SER A 255 1.52 -14.34 25.47
C SER A 255 2.23 -13.07 25.95
N ASN A 256 1.57 -11.91 25.78
CA ASN A 256 2.07 -10.62 26.21
C ASN A 256 1.70 -10.31 27.69
N GLY A 257 0.81 -11.10 28.31
CA GLY A 257 0.40 -11.00 29.71
C GLY A 257 -0.47 -9.78 30.04
N ASP A 258 -1.15 -9.22 29.04
CA ASP A 258 -1.94 -8.02 29.21
C ASP A 258 -3.38 -8.28 29.71
N GLY A 259 -3.82 -9.53 29.67
CA GLY A 259 -5.12 -9.99 30.15
C GLY A 259 -6.21 -10.01 29.09
N PHE A 260 -5.83 -9.92 27.82
CA PHE A 260 -6.67 -10.04 26.64
C PHE A 260 -6.06 -11.04 25.67
N LEU A 261 -6.85 -11.52 24.71
CA LEU A 261 -6.34 -12.14 23.50
C LEU A 261 -6.51 -11.15 22.36
N ASP A 262 -5.40 -10.76 21.77
CA ASP A 262 -5.39 -9.89 20.61
C ASP A 262 -5.53 -10.68 19.30
N GLU A 263 -5.61 -9.97 18.17
CA GLU A 263 -5.78 -10.59 16.86
C GLU A 263 -4.63 -11.54 16.51
N THR A 264 -3.40 -11.23 16.93
CA THR A 264 -2.20 -12.05 16.65
C THR A 264 -2.22 -13.33 17.46
N GLU A 265 -2.64 -13.24 18.72
CA GLU A 265 -2.74 -14.39 19.62
C GLU A 265 -3.87 -15.33 19.16
N LEU A 266 -4.99 -14.78 18.69
CA LEU A 266 -6.06 -15.57 18.07
C LEU A 266 -5.59 -16.23 16.77
N GLU A 267 -4.91 -15.48 15.88
CA GLU A 267 -4.39 -16.03 14.63
C GLU A 267 -3.40 -17.17 14.86
N ALA A 268 -2.62 -17.11 15.95
CA ALA A 268 -1.72 -18.21 16.32
C ALA A 268 -2.47 -19.50 16.64
N LEU A 269 -3.64 -19.41 17.28
CA LEU A 269 -4.51 -20.56 17.56
C LEU A 269 -5.04 -21.20 16.27
N PHE A 270 -5.44 -20.37 15.29
CA PHE A 270 -5.99 -20.86 14.02
C PHE A 270 -4.92 -21.42 13.09
N THR A 271 -3.68 -20.95 13.19
CA THR A 271 -2.59 -21.44 12.37
C THR A 271 -2.41 -22.95 12.52
N LYS A 272 -2.50 -23.48 13.75
CA LYS A 272 -2.41 -24.92 14.00
C LYS A 272 -3.55 -25.71 13.37
N GLU A 273 -4.75 -25.16 13.39
CA GLU A 273 -5.91 -25.77 12.76
C GLU A 273 -5.76 -25.81 11.23
N LEU A 274 -5.26 -24.73 10.65
CA LEU A 274 -5.06 -24.60 9.20
C LEU A 274 -3.86 -25.39 8.66
N GLU A 275 -2.85 -25.70 9.49
CA GLU A 275 -1.74 -26.59 9.12
C GLU A 275 -2.21 -28.02 8.76
N LYS A 276 -3.43 -28.42 9.11
CA LYS A 276 -4.02 -29.69 8.68
C LYS A 276 -4.42 -29.71 7.20
N VAL A 277 -4.74 -28.55 6.68
CA VAL A 277 -5.21 -28.35 5.30
C VAL A 277 -4.10 -27.87 4.40
N TYR A 278 -3.31 -26.91 4.90
CA TYR A 278 -2.27 -26.22 4.15
C TYR A 278 -0.89 -26.60 4.67
N ASN A 279 -0.04 -27.12 3.81
CA ASN A 279 1.33 -27.45 4.14
C ASN A 279 2.30 -26.57 3.35
N SER A 280 3.06 -25.72 4.04
CA SER A 280 4.03 -24.81 3.42
C SER A 280 5.17 -25.50 2.66
N GLU A 281 5.40 -26.81 2.91
CA GLU A 281 6.38 -27.62 2.18
C GLU A 281 5.83 -28.18 0.85
N ASN A 282 4.50 -28.10 0.66
CA ASN A 282 3.83 -28.58 -0.54
C ASN A 282 3.61 -27.40 -1.49
N GLU A 283 4.27 -27.39 -2.63
CA GLU A 283 4.09 -26.34 -3.67
C GLU A 283 2.65 -26.30 -4.26
N GLU A 284 1.86 -27.33 -4.00
CA GLU A 284 0.49 -27.45 -4.48
C GLU A 284 -0.50 -26.66 -3.59
N ASP A 285 -0.14 -26.41 -2.32
CA ASP A 285 -1.00 -25.73 -1.34
C ASP A 285 -0.83 -24.21 -1.41
N ASP A 286 -1.95 -23.52 -1.49
CA ASP A 286 -1.97 -22.07 -1.64
C ASP A 286 -1.93 -21.36 -0.27
N MET A 287 -0.75 -20.86 0.08
CA MET A 287 -0.56 -20.15 1.35
C MET A 287 -1.32 -18.81 1.41
N VAL A 288 -1.74 -18.25 0.26
CA VAL A 288 -2.59 -17.06 0.24
C VAL A 288 -4.02 -17.40 0.68
N GLN A 289 -4.50 -18.60 0.31
CA GLN A 289 -5.78 -19.12 0.80
C GLN A 289 -5.71 -19.39 2.31
N MET A 290 -4.62 -19.94 2.82
CA MET A 290 -4.42 -20.12 4.26
C MET A 290 -4.49 -18.81 5.04
N GLU A 291 -3.88 -17.74 4.52
CA GLU A 291 -3.92 -16.42 5.15
C GLU A 291 -5.35 -15.85 5.18
N GLU A 292 -6.10 -16.02 4.12
CA GLU A 292 -7.50 -15.58 4.06
C GLU A 292 -8.39 -16.40 5.01
N GLU A 293 -8.19 -17.72 5.08
CA GLU A 293 -8.92 -18.56 6.05
C GLU A 293 -8.63 -18.13 7.49
N ARG A 294 -7.39 -17.83 7.81
CA ARG A 294 -6.99 -17.35 9.13
C ARG A 294 -7.69 -16.02 9.46
N LEU A 295 -7.75 -15.10 8.50
CA LEU A 295 -8.46 -13.83 8.63
C LEU A 295 -9.96 -14.07 8.87
N ARG A 296 -10.61 -14.94 8.10
CA ARG A 296 -12.03 -15.30 8.26
C ARG A 296 -12.32 -15.91 9.63
N MET A 297 -11.46 -16.82 10.10
CA MET A 297 -11.58 -17.42 11.44
C MET A 297 -11.46 -16.38 12.54
N ARG A 298 -10.49 -15.46 12.42
CA ARG A 298 -10.32 -14.33 13.35
C ARG A 298 -11.55 -13.45 13.40
N GLU A 299 -12.04 -13.03 12.23
CA GLU A 299 -13.25 -12.19 12.17
C GLU A 299 -14.47 -12.87 12.75
N HIS A 300 -14.61 -14.17 12.52
CA HIS A 300 -15.70 -14.93 13.12
C HIS A 300 -15.65 -14.87 14.64
N VAL A 301 -14.50 -15.19 15.25
CA VAL A 301 -14.35 -15.16 16.71
C VAL A 301 -14.52 -13.74 17.26
N MET A 302 -13.97 -12.73 16.59
CA MET A 302 -14.16 -11.34 16.99
C MET A 302 -15.63 -10.92 16.95
N ASN A 303 -16.40 -11.38 15.97
CA ASN A 303 -17.82 -11.05 15.88
C ASN A 303 -18.68 -11.75 16.94
N GLU A 304 -18.33 -12.98 17.33
CA GLU A 304 -19.10 -13.81 18.24
C GLU A 304 -18.75 -13.60 19.73
N VAL A 305 -17.48 -13.27 20.01
CA VAL A 305 -16.93 -13.22 21.37
C VAL A 305 -16.70 -11.80 21.85
N ASP A 306 -16.15 -10.92 21.02
CA ASP A 306 -15.90 -9.50 21.34
C ASP A 306 -17.22 -8.73 21.39
N THR A 307 -17.77 -8.56 22.60
CA THR A 307 -19.08 -7.94 22.81
C THR A 307 -19.05 -6.42 22.86
N ASP A 308 -17.93 -5.81 23.28
CA ASP A 308 -17.77 -4.36 23.35
C ASP A 308 -17.06 -3.77 22.11
N LYS A 309 -16.70 -4.63 21.14
CA LYS A 309 -16.11 -4.30 19.84
C LYS A 309 -14.83 -3.45 19.93
N ASP A 310 -14.02 -3.80 20.92
CA ASP A 310 -12.71 -3.18 21.11
C ASP A 310 -11.58 -3.92 20.35
N ARG A 311 -11.92 -4.99 19.62
CA ARG A 311 -11.01 -5.87 18.86
C ARG A 311 -10.03 -6.63 19.76
N LEU A 312 -10.42 -6.85 20.99
CA LEU A 312 -9.71 -7.66 21.98
C LEU A 312 -10.70 -8.60 22.63
N VAL A 313 -10.29 -9.79 22.94
CA VAL A 313 -11.11 -10.73 23.71
C VAL A 313 -10.65 -10.71 25.15
N SER A 314 -11.43 -10.11 26.02
CA SER A 314 -11.14 -10.14 27.47
C SER A 314 -11.38 -11.52 28.08
N MET A 315 -10.78 -11.79 29.24
CA MET A 315 -11.06 -12.99 30.01
C MET A 315 -12.56 -13.17 30.30
N SER A 316 -13.29 -12.08 30.50
CA SER A 316 -14.74 -12.14 30.82
C SER A 316 -15.57 -12.53 29.60
N GLU A 317 -15.24 -12.02 28.43
CA GLU A 317 -15.89 -12.36 27.17
C GLU A 317 -15.58 -13.79 26.74
N PHE A 318 -14.31 -14.18 26.82
CA PHE A 318 -13.90 -15.55 26.56
C PHE A 318 -14.66 -16.55 27.47
N MET A 319 -14.70 -16.28 28.79
CA MET A 319 -15.44 -17.15 29.73
C MET A 319 -16.95 -17.14 29.49
N ALA A 320 -17.52 -16.03 29.03
CA ALA A 320 -18.92 -15.97 28.64
C ALA A 320 -19.20 -16.78 27.37
N ALA A 321 -18.30 -16.73 26.40
CA ALA A 321 -18.38 -17.51 25.16
C ALA A 321 -18.33 -19.02 25.45
N THR A 322 -17.42 -19.46 26.33
CA THR A 322 -17.32 -20.88 26.71
C THR A 322 -18.54 -21.44 27.47
N GLN A 323 -19.48 -20.59 27.90
CA GLN A 323 -20.73 -21.00 28.54
C GLN A 323 -21.91 -21.10 27.57
N LYS A 324 -21.76 -20.68 26.36
CA LYS A 324 -22.79 -20.78 25.32
C LYS A 324 -22.94 -22.22 24.84
N GLU A 325 -24.12 -22.56 24.31
CA GLU A 325 -24.37 -23.89 23.75
C GLU A 325 -23.55 -24.14 22.50
N GLU A 326 -23.35 -23.10 21.68
CA GLU A 326 -22.56 -23.13 20.44
C GLU A 326 -21.10 -23.55 20.69
N PHE A 327 -20.54 -23.24 21.86
CA PHE A 327 -19.18 -23.66 22.24
C PHE A 327 -19.00 -25.19 22.24
N HIS A 328 -20.05 -25.93 22.61
CA HIS A 328 -20.05 -27.38 22.73
C HIS A 328 -20.54 -28.08 21.45
N GLU A 329 -21.00 -27.33 20.46
CA GLU A 329 -21.46 -27.88 19.18
C GLU A 329 -20.28 -28.37 18.36
N LYS A 330 -20.48 -29.54 17.74
CA LYS A 330 -19.44 -30.13 16.88
C LYS A 330 -19.66 -29.74 15.42
N GLU A 331 -19.53 -28.47 15.15
CA GLU A 331 -19.60 -27.95 13.81
C GLU A 331 -18.23 -27.97 13.13
N GLU A 332 -18.24 -28.16 11.84
CA GLU A 332 -17.05 -28.08 11.00
C GLU A 332 -16.97 -26.70 10.39
N TRP A 333 -15.75 -26.17 10.27
CA TRP A 333 -15.52 -24.92 9.56
C TRP A 333 -15.63 -25.14 8.05
N GLU A 334 -16.45 -24.34 7.39
CA GLU A 334 -16.52 -24.34 5.93
C GLU A 334 -15.34 -23.58 5.35
N THR A 335 -14.39 -24.33 4.79
CA THR A 335 -13.21 -23.77 4.12
C THR A 335 -13.57 -23.11 2.79
N LEU A 336 -12.64 -22.31 2.24
CA LEU A 336 -12.79 -21.65 0.94
C LEU A 336 -13.01 -22.64 -0.22
N ASP A 337 -12.56 -23.88 -0.09
CA ASP A 337 -12.83 -24.94 -1.08
C ASP A 337 -14.32 -25.21 -1.26
N ASN A 338 -15.08 -25.11 -0.17
CA ASN A 338 -16.53 -25.35 -0.17
C ASN A 338 -17.33 -24.05 -0.35
N ASN A 339 -16.75 -22.92 0.02
CA ASN A 339 -17.38 -21.60 -0.03
C ASN A 339 -16.46 -20.57 -0.70
N PRO A 340 -16.35 -20.56 -2.04
CA PRO A 340 -15.47 -19.67 -2.75
C PRO A 340 -15.81 -18.19 -2.49
N SER A 341 -14.78 -17.34 -2.43
CA SER A 341 -14.89 -15.91 -2.10
C SER A 341 -15.59 -15.06 -3.17
N TYR A 342 -15.88 -15.63 -4.35
CA TYR A 342 -16.51 -14.92 -5.47
C TYR A 342 -17.61 -15.76 -6.11
N THR A 343 -18.53 -15.07 -6.80
CA THR A 343 -19.58 -15.68 -7.60
C THR A 343 -19.16 -15.79 -9.08
N GLU A 344 -19.80 -16.69 -9.83
CA GLU A 344 -19.58 -16.81 -11.28
C GLU A 344 -19.95 -15.53 -12.06
N GLU A 345 -20.87 -14.72 -11.53
CA GLU A 345 -21.23 -13.43 -12.12
C GLU A 345 -20.11 -12.40 -11.94
N GLU A 346 -19.53 -12.35 -10.77
CA GLU A 346 -18.40 -11.45 -10.47
C GLU A 346 -17.16 -11.84 -11.29
N LEU A 347 -16.88 -13.12 -11.45
CA LEU A 347 -15.80 -13.59 -12.32
C LEU A 347 -16.03 -13.18 -13.78
N ARG A 348 -17.26 -13.26 -14.26
CA ARG A 348 -17.60 -12.83 -15.64
C ARG A 348 -17.43 -11.32 -15.82
N GLU A 349 -17.83 -10.53 -14.83
CA GLU A 349 -17.61 -9.09 -14.85
C GLU A 349 -16.11 -8.74 -14.84
N TYR A 350 -15.34 -9.43 -14.03
CA TYR A 350 -13.89 -9.31 -13.98
C TYR A 350 -13.23 -9.65 -15.33
N GLU A 351 -13.59 -10.80 -15.96
CA GLU A 351 -13.11 -11.19 -17.30
C GLU A 351 -13.47 -10.12 -18.35
N GLN A 352 -14.66 -9.53 -18.26
CA GLN A 352 -15.06 -8.45 -19.16
C GLN A 352 -14.24 -7.17 -18.94
N GLN A 353 -13.96 -6.82 -17.71
CA GLN A 353 -13.08 -5.69 -17.36
C GLN A 353 -11.68 -5.89 -17.93
N LEU A 354 -11.05 -7.05 -17.70
CA LEU A 354 -9.75 -7.40 -18.27
C LEU A 354 -9.73 -7.32 -19.80
N THR A 355 -10.81 -7.79 -20.45
CA THR A 355 -10.94 -7.71 -21.91
C THR A 355 -11.00 -6.26 -22.38
N ASN A 356 -11.75 -5.40 -21.70
CA ASN A 356 -11.85 -3.97 -22.00
C ASN A 356 -10.51 -3.26 -21.80
N GLU A 357 -9.82 -3.50 -20.68
CA GLU A 357 -8.50 -2.95 -20.40
C GLU A 357 -7.47 -3.39 -21.45
N LYS A 358 -7.46 -4.67 -21.82
CA LYS A 358 -6.59 -5.18 -22.88
C LYS A 358 -6.84 -4.48 -24.22
N ASN A 359 -8.10 -4.25 -24.56
CA ASN A 359 -8.47 -3.53 -25.78
C ASN A 359 -8.03 -2.06 -25.72
N ASP A 360 -8.17 -1.41 -24.58
CA ASP A 360 -7.75 -0.01 -24.38
C ASP A 360 -6.21 0.12 -24.41
N ILE A 361 -5.49 -0.83 -23.82
CA ILE A 361 -4.03 -0.91 -23.88
C ILE A 361 -3.58 -1.09 -25.34
N ASN A 362 -4.19 -2.03 -26.08
CA ASN A 362 -3.88 -2.27 -27.48
C ASN A 362 -4.14 -1.01 -28.33
N LYS A 363 -5.24 -0.31 -28.09
CA LYS A 363 -5.57 0.95 -28.77
C LYS A 363 -4.55 2.03 -28.49
N LYS A 364 -4.21 2.25 -27.22
CA LYS A 364 -3.17 3.20 -26.81
C LYS A 364 -1.79 2.85 -27.39
N SER A 365 -1.45 1.57 -27.41
CA SER A 365 -0.20 1.09 -28.02
C SER A 365 -0.15 1.38 -29.51
N ALA A 366 -1.24 1.15 -30.25
CA ALA A 366 -1.32 1.48 -31.66
C ALA A 366 -1.24 2.99 -31.92
N GLU A 367 -1.88 3.82 -31.07
CA GLU A 367 -1.79 5.28 -31.15
C GLU A 367 -0.36 5.78 -30.89
N LEU A 368 0.31 5.22 -29.89
CA LEU A 368 1.71 5.55 -29.59
C LEU A 368 2.64 5.15 -30.72
N GLN A 369 2.40 4.01 -31.36
CA GLN A 369 3.20 3.57 -32.49
C GLN A 369 3.03 4.51 -33.69
N THR A 370 1.80 4.94 -33.98
CA THR A 370 1.57 5.93 -35.06
C THR A 370 2.22 7.28 -34.77
N GLN A 371 2.19 7.76 -33.53
CA GLN A 371 2.87 8.97 -33.10
C GLN A 371 4.40 8.85 -33.25
N ARG A 372 4.95 7.69 -32.90
CA ARG A 372 6.39 7.42 -33.04
C ARG A 372 6.81 7.46 -34.50
N GLU A 373 6.09 6.81 -35.40
CA GLU A 373 6.35 6.81 -36.84
C GLU A 373 6.25 8.23 -37.42
N GLU A 374 5.28 9.03 -36.94
CA GLU A 374 5.15 10.43 -37.36
C GLU A 374 6.33 11.29 -36.87
N LEU A 375 6.79 11.08 -35.65
CA LEU A 375 7.97 11.76 -35.12
C LEU A 375 9.25 11.37 -35.87
N GLU A 376 9.45 10.10 -36.18
CA GLU A 376 10.58 9.63 -36.99
C GLU A 376 10.58 10.31 -38.38
N ARG A 377 9.43 10.36 -39.05
CA ARG A 377 9.28 11.05 -40.33
C ARG A 377 9.63 12.54 -40.24
N LYS A 378 9.13 13.23 -39.19
CA LYS A 378 9.48 14.64 -38.96
C LYS A 378 10.97 14.85 -38.68
N GLN A 379 11.59 13.91 -37.97
CA GLN A 379 13.01 13.93 -37.69
C GLN A 379 13.85 13.72 -38.95
N GLU A 380 13.47 12.82 -39.86
CA GLU A 380 14.09 12.62 -41.15
C GLU A 380 13.98 13.88 -42.03
N GLU A 381 12.79 14.49 -42.05
CA GLU A 381 12.55 15.72 -42.80
C GLU A 381 13.39 16.90 -42.26
N LEU A 382 13.49 17.04 -40.94
CA LEU A 382 14.39 18.03 -40.33
C LEU A 382 15.86 17.77 -40.63
N ASN A 383 16.29 16.53 -40.64
CA ASN A 383 17.67 16.16 -41.00
C ASN A 383 17.98 16.45 -42.47
N ALA A 384 17.01 16.17 -43.34
CA ALA A 384 17.14 16.51 -44.78
C ALA A 384 17.23 18.05 -45.00
N GLN A 385 16.40 18.85 -44.31
CA GLN A 385 16.45 20.31 -44.35
C GLN A 385 17.78 20.83 -43.80
N LYS A 386 18.28 20.27 -42.69
CA LYS A 386 19.58 20.63 -42.13
C LYS A 386 20.73 20.35 -43.08
N LEU A 387 20.72 19.21 -43.75
CA LEU A 387 21.70 18.83 -44.74
C LEU A 387 21.65 19.79 -45.95
N GLY A 388 20.47 20.14 -46.45
CA GLY A 388 20.28 21.12 -47.53
C GLY A 388 20.77 22.50 -47.17
N LEU A 389 20.51 22.98 -45.95
CA LEU A 389 21.06 24.24 -45.44
C LEU A 389 22.57 24.21 -45.34
N GLN A 390 23.17 23.12 -44.89
CA GLN A 390 24.61 22.98 -44.77
C GLN A 390 25.29 23.03 -46.18
N GLN A 391 24.71 22.34 -47.15
CA GLN A 391 25.19 22.42 -48.57
C GLN A 391 25.07 23.81 -49.13
N ALA A 392 23.97 24.53 -48.88
CA ALA A 392 23.80 25.92 -49.33
C ALA A 392 24.81 26.88 -48.69
N VAL A 393 25.16 26.69 -47.42
CA VAL A 393 26.20 27.47 -46.73
C VAL A 393 27.57 27.17 -47.33
N GLU A 394 27.91 25.90 -47.57
CA GLU A 394 29.19 25.52 -48.23
C GLU A 394 29.30 26.10 -49.63
N GLU A 395 28.21 26.13 -50.40
CA GLU A 395 28.22 26.73 -51.76
C GLU A 395 28.35 28.25 -51.71
N MET A 396 27.69 28.93 -50.75
CA MET A 396 27.90 30.37 -50.52
C MET A 396 29.35 30.71 -50.14
N ASP A 397 29.97 29.93 -49.27
CA ASP A 397 31.35 30.10 -48.87
C ASP A 397 32.31 29.86 -50.05
N ARG A 398 32.00 28.89 -50.93
CA ARG A 398 32.76 28.65 -52.20
C ARG A 398 32.65 29.80 -53.17
N ILE A 399 31.43 30.37 -53.34
CA ILE A 399 31.22 31.56 -54.20
C ILE A 399 31.96 32.76 -53.62
N LYS A 400 31.92 32.96 -52.31
CA LYS A 400 32.63 34.06 -51.65
C LYS A 400 34.13 33.92 -51.73
N ALA A 401 34.68 32.71 -51.63
CA ALA A 401 36.11 32.45 -51.84
C ALA A 401 36.54 32.68 -53.32
N GLN A 402 35.67 32.37 -54.28
CA GLN A 402 35.92 32.66 -55.69
C GLN A 402 35.85 34.14 -55.98
N SER A 403 34.94 34.91 -55.40
CA SER A 403 34.84 36.35 -55.55
C SER A 403 36.07 37.09 -54.96
N THR A 404 36.51 36.69 -53.77
CA THR A 404 37.75 37.26 -53.17
C THR A 404 39.01 36.91 -53.96
N ASN A 405 39.13 35.73 -54.56
CA ASN A 405 40.23 35.39 -55.46
C ASN A 405 40.16 36.14 -56.79
N ALA A 406 38.98 36.54 -57.25
CA ALA A 406 38.81 37.37 -58.45
C ALA A 406 39.16 38.84 -58.18
N GLU A 407 38.92 39.37 -57.00
CA GLU A 407 39.34 40.72 -56.59
C GLU A 407 40.84 40.80 -56.38
N VAL A 408 41.48 39.83 -55.76
CA VAL A 408 42.91 39.74 -55.53
C VAL A 408 43.65 39.67 -56.88
N LYS A 409 43.10 39.13 -57.97
CA LYS A 409 43.66 39.12 -59.32
C LYS A 409 43.46 40.42 -60.04
N ARG A 410 42.56 41.33 -59.63
CA ARG A 410 42.41 42.68 -60.29
C ARG A 410 43.21 43.75 -59.59
N GLU A 411 43.72 43.59 -58.39
CA GLU A 411 44.59 44.55 -57.69
C GLU A 411 46.11 44.34 -57.96
N GLY A 412 46.47 43.38 -58.79
CA GLY A 412 47.86 43.08 -59.11
C GLY A 412 48.51 44.03 -60.16
N ASP A 413 47.82 45.05 -60.71
CA ASP A 413 48.33 45.90 -61.73
C ASP A 413 48.02 47.39 -61.52
N ALA A 414 48.43 47.95 -60.36
CA ALA A 414 48.68 49.41 -60.25
C ALA A 414 49.22 49.76 -58.87
N ALA A 415 50.46 50.04 -58.74
CA ALA A 415 51.00 50.89 -57.68
C ALA A 415 51.30 52.25 -58.33
N PRO A 416 51.57 53.40 -57.63
CA PRO A 416 51.85 53.56 -56.19
C PRO A 416 51.29 54.89 -55.56
N VAL A 417 51.72 55.09 -54.32
CA VAL A 417 51.98 56.34 -53.57
C VAL A 417 51.04 56.77 -52.44
N ILE A 418 51.59 56.69 -51.25
CA ILE A 418 51.35 57.17 -49.93
C ILE A 418 51.05 58.70 -49.85
N PRO A 419 50.44 59.37 -48.78
CA PRO A 419 50.71 59.13 -47.38
C PRO A 419 49.50 59.31 -46.40
N GLY A 420 49.66 58.66 -45.29
CA GLY A 420 49.34 58.93 -43.88
C GLY A 420 48.20 59.81 -43.39
N ASN A 421 47.39 59.28 -42.50
CA ASN A 421 47.12 59.95 -41.27
C ASN A 421 46.58 59.01 -40.22
N ASN A 422 47.22 59.08 -39.06
CA ASN A 422 46.81 58.43 -37.77
C ASN A 422 45.58 59.09 -37.14
N GLN A 423 44.59 58.33 -36.74
CA GLN A 423 43.90 58.61 -35.51
C GLN A 423 43.11 57.39 -35.05
N PRO A 424 42.90 57.24 -33.68
CA PRO A 424 42.57 55.97 -33.08
C PRO A 424 41.04 55.76 -32.85
N LEU A 425 40.65 54.48 -32.80
CA LEU A 425 39.33 54.00 -32.49
C LEU A 425 38.97 54.17 -31.00
N PRO A 426 37.73 54.46 -30.66
CA PRO A 426 37.17 54.24 -29.28
C PRO A 426 36.48 52.89 -29.19
N PRO A 427 36.31 52.37 -27.95
CA PRO A 427 35.94 51.00 -27.66
C PRO A 427 34.42 50.77 -27.46
N GLY A 428 34.04 49.57 -27.76
CA GLY A 428 33.06 48.79 -27.04
C GLY A 428 31.59 49.20 -27.03
N HIS A 429 30.75 48.37 -27.61
CA HIS A 429 29.36 48.23 -27.13
C HIS A 429 29.02 46.75 -26.94
N GLN A 430 28.49 46.56 -25.75
CA GLN A 430 28.01 45.31 -25.15
C GLN A 430 26.84 44.69 -25.93
N GLN A 431 26.84 43.39 -25.98
CA GLN A 431 25.71 42.54 -26.34
C GLN A 431 24.56 42.82 -25.41
N GLN A 432 23.39 43.08 -25.93
CA GLN A 432 22.12 43.05 -25.23
C GLN A 432 21.42 41.72 -25.55
N ASP A 433 21.09 41.00 -24.48
CA ASP A 433 20.25 39.82 -24.48
C ASP A 433 18.81 40.20 -24.90
N VAL A 434 18.25 39.43 -25.82
CA VAL A 434 16.85 39.51 -26.23
C VAL A 434 16.06 38.44 -25.48
N PRO A 435 14.98 38.74 -24.77
CA PRO A 435 14.17 37.77 -24.05
C PRO A 435 13.24 37.03 -25.01
N VAL A 436 13.14 35.71 -24.77
CA VAL A 436 12.20 34.78 -25.42
C VAL A 436 10.78 35.00 -24.82
N PRO A 437 9.71 35.10 -25.60
CA PRO A 437 8.36 35.21 -25.10
C PRO A 437 7.83 33.83 -24.66
N GLY A 438 7.31 33.77 -23.43
CA GLY A 438 6.59 32.65 -22.91
C GLY A 438 5.23 32.48 -23.59
N HIS A 439 4.84 31.23 -23.79
CA HIS A 439 3.48 30.85 -24.13
C HIS A 439 2.68 30.48 -22.85
N SER A 440 1.50 31.01 -22.82
CA SER A 440 0.41 30.84 -21.85
C SER A 440 -0.05 29.38 -21.72
#